data_eeb16ec0be2ffdd2148a4d50a91418fa
#
_entry.id   eeb16ec0be2ffdd2148a4d50a91418fa
#
_cell.length_a   1.000
_cell.length_b   1.000
_cell.length_c   1.000
_cell.angle_alpha   90.00
_cell.angle_beta   90.00
_cell.angle_gamma   90.00
#
_symmetry.space_group_name_H-M   'P 1'
#
loop_
_entity.id
_entity.type
_entity.pdbx_description
1 polymer ?
#
loop_
_entity_poly.entity_id
_entity_poly.type
_entity_poly.pdbx_seq_one_letter_code
_entity_poly.pdbx_strand_id
1 'polypeptide(L)'
;MSFEIGACLGIPGLTAAHCVLEDESLAGKVLLISGGAGSVGNIAIQLAKWSGAEIIATGSPENFDYIKKTGADHVLDYNDPDLSTKILTIAPTGVDKTIEVEFGINIDLLHQVTKPNGTVSIFGSAKNMNPSISFGNYLFKALTLRIILIYILPYQKRLAAINYLHNAFEAQALNPSIDMIYKLSECS
;
A
#
# COMPACT_ATOMS: atom_id res chain seq x y z
N MET A 1 -17.99 -15.51 2.45
CA MET A 1 -16.55 -15.49 2.80
C MET A 1 -16.23 -16.74 3.57
N SER A 2 -15.17 -17.50 3.21
CA SER A 2 -14.72 -18.67 3.96
C SER A 2 -13.91 -18.25 5.21
N PHE A 3 -13.67 -19.18 6.14
CA PHE A 3 -12.85 -18.90 7.33
C PHE A 3 -11.40 -18.63 6.97
N GLU A 4 -10.87 -19.30 5.95
CA GLU A 4 -9.50 -19.12 5.47
C GLU A 4 -9.29 -17.69 4.93
N ILE A 5 -10.21 -17.20 4.13
CA ILE A 5 -10.19 -15.81 3.65
C ILE A 5 -10.30 -14.83 4.83
N GLY A 6 -11.23 -15.09 5.76
CA GLY A 6 -11.40 -14.25 6.95
C GLY A 6 -10.13 -14.18 7.81
N ALA A 7 -9.38 -15.27 7.93
CA ALA A 7 -8.11 -15.30 8.65
C ALA A 7 -7.02 -14.42 8.03
N CYS A 8 -7.05 -14.20 6.72
CA CYS A 8 -6.08 -13.35 6.00
C CYS A 8 -6.40 -11.84 6.07
N LEU A 9 -7.58 -11.45 6.60
CA LEU A 9 -8.05 -10.06 6.51
C LEU A 9 -7.80 -9.21 7.76
N GLY A 10 -7.59 -9.79 8.91
CA GLY A 10 -7.51 -9.07 10.18
C GLY A 10 -6.68 -7.79 10.10
N ILE A 11 -5.43 -7.83 10.54
CA ILE A 11 -4.52 -6.67 10.50
C ILE A 11 -4.23 -6.19 9.07
N PRO A 12 -3.83 -7.07 8.11
CA PRO A 12 -3.46 -6.58 6.79
C PRO A 12 -4.63 -6.00 6.01
N GLY A 13 -5.81 -6.60 6.09
CA GLY A 13 -7.00 -6.09 5.40
C GLY A 13 -7.44 -4.73 5.93
N LEU A 14 -7.51 -4.57 7.25
CA LEU A 14 -7.86 -3.30 7.87
C LEU A 14 -6.83 -2.21 7.59
N THR A 15 -5.53 -2.54 7.61
CA THR A 15 -4.45 -1.59 7.29
C THR A 15 -4.57 -1.13 5.85
N ALA A 16 -4.71 -2.05 4.90
CA ALA A 16 -4.86 -1.72 3.48
C ALA A 16 -6.10 -0.88 3.22
N ALA A 17 -7.26 -1.30 3.75
CA ALA A 17 -8.52 -0.57 3.60
C ALA A 17 -8.43 0.85 4.18
N HIS A 18 -7.84 1.01 5.36
CA HIS A 18 -7.65 2.32 5.97
C HIS A 18 -6.72 3.21 5.15
N CYS A 19 -5.60 2.67 4.65
CA CYS A 19 -4.69 3.41 3.76
C CYS A 19 -5.38 3.89 2.49
N VAL A 20 -6.29 3.09 1.92
CA VAL A 20 -7.01 3.41 0.68
C VAL A 20 -8.14 4.40 0.92
N LEU A 21 -8.93 4.22 2.01
CA LEU A 21 -10.15 4.99 2.30
C LEU A 21 -9.93 6.42 2.81
N GLU A 22 -8.76 6.72 3.37
CA GLU A 22 -8.56 8.00 4.09
C GLU A 22 -8.55 9.25 3.20
N ASP A 23 -8.57 9.10 1.91
CA ASP A 23 -8.61 10.20 0.96
C ASP A 23 -9.96 10.27 0.24
N GLU A 24 -10.17 11.39 -0.45
CA GLU A 24 -11.22 11.52 -1.45
C GLU A 24 -11.06 10.45 -2.55
N SER A 25 -11.98 10.41 -3.50
CA SER A 25 -11.96 9.46 -4.61
C SER A 25 -10.54 9.23 -5.17
N LEU A 26 -10.16 7.97 -5.34
CA LEU A 26 -8.91 7.56 -5.98
C LEU A 26 -9.02 7.44 -7.51
N ALA A 27 -10.21 7.64 -8.07
CA ALA A 27 -10.42 7.54 -9.51
C ALA A 27 -9.53 8.52 -10.27
N GLY A 28 -8.71 7.99 -11.18
CA GLY A 28 -7.76 8.75 -11.98
C GLY A 28 -6.50 9.21 -11.25
N LYS A 29 -6.29 8.82 -9.99
CA LYS A 29 -5.05 9.08 -9.25
C LYS A 29 -4.02 7.99 -9.52
N VAL A 30 -2.73 8.35 -9.44
CA VAL A 30 -1.61 7.42 -9.51
C VAL A 30 -1.13 7.11 -8.10
N LEU A 31 -1.11 5.83 -7.73
CA LEU A 31 -0.64 5.36 -6.43
C LEU A 31 0.65 4.56 -6.55
N LEU A 32 1.59 4.82 -5.63
CA LEU A 32 2.73 3.94 -5.40
C LEU A 32 2.43 3.03 -4.21
N ILE A 33 2.54 1.71 -4.41
CA ILE A 33 2.36 0.72 -3.34
C ILE A 33 3.67 -0.02 -3.12
N SER A 34 4.31 0.27 -2.00
CA SER A 34 5.56 -0.34 -1.57
C SER A 34 5.31 -1.76 -1.05
N GLY A 35 6.07 -2.74 -1.55
CA GLY A 35 5.94 -4.13 -1.13
C GLY A 35 4.66 -4.83 -1.60
N GLY A 36 4.34 -4.74 -2.89
CA GLY A 36 3.12 -5.27 -3.50
C GLY A 36 2.86 -6.76 -3.31
N ALA A 37 3.90 -7.58 -3.07
CA ALA A 37 3.78 -9.01 -2.79
C ALA A 37 3.40 -9.32 -1.34
N GLY A 38 3.57 -8.37 -0.41
CA GLY A 38 3.22 -8.55 0.99
C GLY A 38 1.71 -8.53 1.23
N SER A 39 1.26 -9.03 2.39
CA SER A 39 -0.17 -9.17 2.70
C SER A 39 -0.93 -7.84 2.62
N VAL A 40 -0.37 -6.75 3.14
CA VAL A 40 -1.00 -5.41 3.05
C VAL A 40 -0.95 -4.89 1.62
N GLY A 41 0.23 -4.97 0.96
CA GLY A 41 0.42 -4.49 -0.41
C GLY A 41 -0.51 -5.16 -1.43
N ASN A 42 -0.65 -6.49 -1.33
CA ASN A 42 -1.56 -7.26 -2.19
C ASN A 42 -3.01 -6.78 -2.06
N ILE A 43 -3.51 -6.64 -0.84
CA ILE A 43 -4.88 -6.18 -0.59
C ILE A 43 -5.04 -4.71 -1.03
N ALA A 44 -4.03 -3.86 -0.75
CA ALA A 44 -4.07 -2.45 -1.12
C ALA A 44 -4.13 -2.25 -2.64
N ILE A 45 -3.39 -3.05 -3.43
CA ILE A 45 -3.45 -3.04 -4.90
C ILE A 45 -4.87 -3.29 -5.37
N GLN A 46 -5.51 -4.36 -4.89
CA GLN A 46 -6.87 -4.74 -5.30
C GLN A 46 -7.90 -3.66 -4.95
N LEU A 47 -7.85 -3.15 -3.72
CA LEU A 47 -8.77 -2.12 -3.25
C LEU A 47 -8.58 -0.78 -4.00
N ALA A 48 -7.33 -0.36 -4.22
CA ALA A 48 -7.04 0.88 -4.95
C ALA A 48 -7.42 0.76 -6.43
N LYS A 49 -7.19 -0.42 -7.04
CA LYS A 49 -7.63 -0.70 -8.42
C LYS A 49 -9.15 -0.65 -8.55
N TRP A 50 -9.87 -1.26 -7.61
CA TRP A 50 -11.34 -1.20 -7.55
C TRP A 50 -11.85 0.24 -7.40
N SER A 51 -11.09 1.10 -6.71
CA SER A 51 -11.40 2.53 -6.57
C SER A 51 -11.02 3.37 -7.80
N GLY A 52 -10.50 2.76 -8.87
CA GLY A 52 -10.21 3.42 -10.14
C GLY A 52 -8.85 4.11 -10.21
N ALA A 53 -7.90 3.74 -9.35
CA ALA A 53 -6.53 4.25 -9.39
C ALA A 53 -5.67 3.53 -10.44
N GLU A 54 -4.63 4.22 -10.93
CA GLU A 54 -3.49 3.62 -11.60
C GLU A 54 -2.43 3.24 -10.55
N ILE A 55 -1.91 2.02 -10.64
CA ILE A 55 -1.08 1.42 -9.58
C ILE A 55 0.34 1.17 -10.09
N ILE A 56 1.31 1.81 -9.45
CA ILE A 56 2.72 1.45 -9.50
C ILE A 56 3.02 0.65 -8.22
N ALA A 57 3.42 -0.60 -8.33
CA ALA A 57 3.80 -1.41 -7.18
C ALA A 57 5.28 -1.74 -7.20
N THR A 58 5.93 -1.82 -6.04
CA THR A 58 7.30 -2.32 -5.94
C THR A 58 7.34 -3.71 -5.34
N GLY A 59 8.29 -4.52 -5.79
CA GLY A 59 8.55 -5.87 -5.28
C GLY A 59 9.91 -6.37 -5.75
N SER A 60 10.31 -7.55 -5.30
CA SER A 60 11.46 -8.25 -5.86
C SER A 60 11.10 -8.90 -7.20
N PRO A 61 12.06 -9.05 -8.14
CA PRO A 61 11.78 -9.54 -9.50
C PRO A 61 11.04 -10.87 -9.57
N GLU A 62 11.32 -11.79 -8.66
CA GLU A 62 10.65 -13.09 -8.58
C GLU A 62 9.14 -12.99 -8.28
N ASN A 63 8.68 -11.86 -7.76
CA ASN A 63 7.28 -11.61 -7.43
C ASN A 63 6.53 -10.77 -8.47
N PHE A 64 7.17 -10.34 -9.56
CA PHE A 64 6.57 -9.43 -10.53
C PHE A 64 5.28 -9.96 -11.15
N ASP A 65 5.28 -11.23 -11.57
CA ASP A 65 4.10 -11.85 -12.16
C ASP A 65 2.94 -11.95 -11.16
N TYR A 66 3.27 -12.25 -9.90
CA TYR A 66 2.28 -12.29 -8.83
C TYR A 66 1.67 -10.90 -8.58
N ILE A 67 2.50 -9.87 -8.43
CA ILE A 67 2.05 -8.49 -8.21
C ILE A 67 1.20 -7.98 -9.40
N LYS A 68 1.62 -8.30 -10.63
CA LYS A 68 0.86 -7.97 -11.84
C LYS A 68 -0.52 -8.63 -11.87
N LYS A 69 -0.58 -9.93 -11.53
CA LYS A 69 -1.85 -10.68 -11.44
C LYS A 69 -2.79 -10.13 -10.36
N THR A 70 -2.25 -9.49 -9.33
CA THR A 70 -3.03 -8.82 -8.28
C THR A 70 -3.74 -7.56 -8.79
N GLY A 71 -3.30 -6.97 -9.91
CA GLY A 71 -3.92 -5.82 -10.55
C GLY A 71 -3.05 -4.56 -10.62
N ALA A 72 -1.75 -4.65 -10.29
CA ALA A 72 -0.83 -3.53 -10.49
C ALA A 72 -0.62 -3.27 -12.00
N ASP A 73 -0.71 -2.01 -12.41
CA ASP A 73 -0.49 -1.59 -13.79
C ASP A 73 1.01 -1.63 -14.14
N HIS A 74 1.84 -1.21 -13.19
CA HIS A 74 3.30 -1.19 -13.30
C HIS A 74 3.93 -1.88 -12.10
N VAL A 75 4.97 -2.69 -12.35
CA VAL A 75 5.72 -3.36 -11.27
C VAL A 75 7.20 -3.06 -11.46
N LEU A 76 7.84 -2.56 -10.40
CA LEU A 76 9.23 -2.13 -10.40
C LEU A 76 10.01 -2.82 -9.28
N ASP A 77 11.32 -3.06 -9.51
CA ASP A 77 12.21 -3.59 -8.48
C ASP A 77 12.52 -2.50 -7.44
N TYR A 78 12.25 -2.78 -6.16
CA TYR A 78 12.57 -1.86 -5.07
C TYR A 78 14.09 -1.69 -4.85
N ASN A 79 14.93 -2.58 -5.39
CA ASN A 79 16.39 -2.47 -5.36
C ASN A 79 16.99 -1.74 -6.58
N ASP A 80 16.16 -1.33 -7.54
CA ASP A 80 16.64 -0.66 -8.74
C ASP A 80 17.24 0.73 -8.39
N PRO A 81 18.53 1.00 -8.72
CA PRO A 81 19.11 2.30 -8.43
C PRO A 81 18.42 3.47 -9.15
N ASP A 82 17.75 3.19 -10.26
CA ASP A 82 17.01 4.18 -11.06
C ASP A 82 15.50 4.19 -10.75
N LEU A 83 15.09 3.62 -9.61
CA LEU A 83 13.67 3.46 -9.26
C LEU A 83 12.90 4.78 -9.31
N SER A 84 13.46 5.87 -8.77
CA SER A 84 12.81 7.19 -8.80
C SER A 84 12.57 7.68 -10.23
N THR A 85 13.55 7.53 -11.10
CA THR A 85 13.46 7.90 -12.52
C THR A 85 12.38 7.08 -13.25
N LYS A 86 12.31 5.78 -12.97
CA LYS A 86 11.29 4.89 -13.57
C LYS A 86 9.88 5.25 -13.09
N ILE A 87 9.71 5.54 -11.80
CA ILE A 87 8.42 6.02 -11.27
C ILE A 87 8.02 7.33 -11.95
N LEU A 88 8.94 8.30 -12.07
CA LEU A 88 8.67 9.59 -12.70
C LEU A 88 8.48 9.50 -14.21
N THR A 89 8.97 8.44 -14.87
CA THR A 89 8.65 8.18 -16.28
C THR A 89 7.18 7.78 -16.45
N ILE A 90 6.63 7.02 -15.49
CA ILE A 90 5.22 6.62 -15.49
C ILE A 90 4.33 7.78 -14.99
N ALA A 91 4.74 8.45 -13.92
CA ALA A 91 4.03 9.57 -13.31
C ALA A 91 4.90 10.84 -13.34
N PRO A 92 4.95 11.59 -14.43
CA PRO A 92 5.90 12.72 -14.61
C PRO A 92 5.74 13.86 -13.57
N THR A 93 4.54 14.05 -13.04
CA THR A 93 4.26 15.04 -11.98
C THR A 93 4.43 14.48 -10.57
N GLY A 94 4.77 13.22 -10.45
CA GLY A 94 4.81 12.43 -9.21
C GLY A 94 3.49 11.73 -8.92
N VAL A 95 3.54 10.76 -7.99
CA VAL A 95 2.36 10.00 -7.55
C VAL A 95 1.50 10.81 -6.59
N ASP A 96 0.20 10.59 -6.62
CA ASP A 96 -0.76 11.26 -5.73
C ASP A 96 -0.61 10.79 -4.29
N LYS A 97 -0.37 9.49 -4.13
CA LYS A 97 -0.31 8.84 -2.84
C LYS A 97 0.66 7.67 -2.86
N THR A 98 1.35 7.47 -1.73
CA THR A 98 2.13 6.26 -1.48
C THR A 98 1.54 5.50 -0.29
N ILE A 99 1.45 4.16 -0.40
CA ILE A 99 1.19 3.23 0.70
C ILE A 99 2.51 2.54 1.01
N GLU A 100 3.10 2.84 2.18
CA GLU A 100 4.51 2.59 2.47
C GLU A 100 4.72 1.62 3.64
N VAL A 101 5.47 0.54 3.38
CA VAL A 101 5.79 -0.51 4.37
C VAL A 101 7.17 -0.35 5.01
N GLU A 102 8.11 0.36 4.36
CA GLU A 102 9.50 0.47 4.84
C GLU A 102 10.01 1.94 4.74
N PHE A 103 9.31 2.80 5.48
CA PHE A 103 9.49 4.25 5.42
C PHE A 103 10.94 4.69 5.60
N GLY A 104 11.64 4.12 6.59
CA GLY A 104 12.99 4.56 6.92
C GLY A 104 14.04 4.26 5.85
N ILE A 105 13.81 3.29 4.97
CA ILE A 105 14.67 3.01 3.82
C ILE A 105 14.26 3.87 2.63
N ASN A 106 12.96 4.09 2.45
CA ASN A 106 12.41 4.75 1.28
C ASN A 106 12.26 6.28 1.44
N ILE A 107 12.67 6.83 2.59
CA ILE A 107 12.44 8.23 2.93
C ILE A 107 12.93 9.22 1.85
N ASP A 108 14.09 8.96 1.25
CA ASP A 108 14.64 9.83 0.20
C ASP A 108 13.92 9.62 -1.15
N LEU A 109 13.49 8.42 -1.45
CA LEU A 109 12.65 8.12 -2.63
C LEU A 109 11.32 8.86 -2.54
N LEU A 110 10.66 8.81 -1.39
CA LEU A 110 9.28 9.29 -1.20
C LEU A 110 9.12 10.77 -1.56
N HIS A 111 10.03 11.65 -1.11
CA HIS A 111 9.94 13.07 -1.46
C HIS A 111 10.26 13.34 -2.92
N GLN A 112 11.05 12.48 -3.59
CA GLN A 112 11.36 12.64 -5.01
C GLN A 112 10.12 12.34 -5.87
N VAL A 113 9.46 11.21 -5.59
CA VAL A 113 8.41 10.66 -6.46
C VAL A 113 6.98 11.10 -6.11
N THR A 114 6.75 11.66 -4.92
CA THR A 114 5.42 12.16 -4.53
C THR A 114 5.24 13.58 -5.07
N LYS A 115 4.09 13.85 -5.69
CA LYS A 115 3.74 15.19 -6.19
C LYS A 115 3.51 16.20 -5.05
N PRO A 116 3.55 17.51 -5.34
CA PRO A 116 3.15 18.52 -4.35
C PRO A 116 1.73 18.26 -3.79
N ASN A 117 1.58 18.45 -2.48
CA ASN A 117 0.37 18.13 -1.70
C ASN A 117 -0.01 16.64 -1.69
N GLY A 118 0.88 15.74 -2.13
CA GLY A 118 0.66 14.31 -2.08
C GLY A 118 0.74 13.74 -0.65
N THR A 119 0.23 12.53 -0.48
CA THR A 119 0.16 11.84 0.82
C THR A 119 1.00 10.58 0.84
N VAL A 120 1.72 10.34 1.93
CA VAL A 120 2.42 9.09 2.22
C VAL A 120 1.77 8.45 3.44
N SER A 121 1.06 7.35 3.24
CA SER A 121 0.44 6.53 4.30
C SER A 121 1.43 5.45 4.74
N ILE A 122 1.94 5.55 5.95
CA ILE A 122 3.07 4.77 6.47
C ILE A 122 2.54 3.79 7.51
N PHE A 123 2.77 2.49 7.33
CA PHE A 123 2.38 1.46 8.30
C PHE A 123 3.54 0.57 8.76
N GLY A 124 4.76 0.83 8.27
CA GLY A 124 5.95 0.08 8.66
C GLY A 124 7.26 0.82 8.37
N SER A 125 8.30 0.42 9.10
CA SER A 125 9.68 0.89 8.98
C SER A 125 10.64 -0.06 9.71
N ALA A 126 10.52 -1.37 9.47
CA ALA A 126 11.21 -2.39 10.27
C ALA A 126 12.74 -2.34 10.18
N LYS A 127 13.27 -1.97 9.02
CA LYS A 127 14.73 -1.93 8.79
C LYS A 127 15.39 -0.66 9.36
N ASN A 128 14.63 0.44 9.48
CA ASN A 128 15.14 1.69 10.04
C ASN A 128 14.02 2.46 10.75
N MET A 129 13.92 2.30 12.07
CA MET A 129 12.90 2.96 12.91
C MET A 129 13.21 4.42 13.26
N ASN A 130 14.43 4.89 12.99
CA ASN A 130 14.88 6.24 13.33
C ASN A 130 15.50 6.93 12.11
N PRO A 131 14.76 7.14 11.01
CA PRO A 131 15.30 7.77 9.82
C PRO A 131 15.52 9.27 10.04
N SER A 132 16.56 9.81 9.41
CA SER A 132 16.74 11.26 9.30
C SER A 132 15.89 11.79 8.16
N ILE A 133 15.07 12.80 8.42
CA ILE A 133 14.22 13.43 7.41
C ILE A 133 14.85 14.70 6.86
N SER A 134 14.97 14.82 5.55
CA SER A 134 15.31 16.07 4.87
C SER A 134 14.08 16.98 4.83
N PHE A 135 13.79 17.66 5.97
CA PHE A 135 12.57 18.44 6.18
C PHE A 135 12.25 19.42 5.04
N GLY A 136 13.28 20.12 4.51
CA GLY A 136 13.10 21.05 3.39
C GLY A 136 12.47 20.43 2.16
N ASN A 137 12.89 19.20 1.79
CA ASN A 137 12.36 18.51 0.61
C ASN A 137 10.87 18.15 0.77
N TYR A 138 10.46 17.82 1.99
CA TYR A 138 9.06 17.56 2.31
C TYR A 138 8.23 18.83 2.42
N LEU A 139 8.80 19.89 3.04
CA LEU A 139 8.15 21.19 3.23
C LEU A 139 7.81 21.85 1.89
N PHE A 140 8.77 21.92 0.96
CA PHE A 140 8.56 22.62 -0.32
C PHE A 140 7.59 21.90 -1.27
N LYS A 141 7.28 20.64 -1.00
CA LYS A 141 6.20 19.90 -1.67
C LYS A 141 4.91 19.84 -0.85
N ALA A 142 4.89 20.39 0.38
CA ALA A 142 3.76 20.33 1.31
C ALA A 142 3.23 18.88 1.49
N LEU A 143 4.15 17.90 1.65
CA LEU A 143 3.77 16.49 1.73
C LEU A 143 3.09 16.18 3.05
N THR A 144 2.04 15.36 2.99
CA THR A 144 1.39 14.81 4.17
C THR A 144 1.99 13.44 4.50
N LEU A 145 2.59 13.31 5.69
CA LEU A 145 3.02 12.03 6.24
C LEU A 145 1.98 11.54 7.24
N ARG A 146 1.38 10.40 6.97
CA ARG A 146 0.34 9.80 7.80
C ARG A 146 0.81 8.46 8.34
N ILE A 147 1.13 8.43 9.64
CA ILE A 147 1.55 7.20 10.32
C ILE A 147 0.31 6.45 10.80
N ILE A 148 0.23 5.17 10.44
CA ILE A 148 -0.94 4.33 10.69
C ILE A 148 -0.56 3.21 11.64
N LEU A 149 -1.27 3.15 12.77
CA LEU A 149 -1.22 2.04 13.71
C LEU A 149 -2.64 1.50 13.90
N ILE A 150 -2.93 0.40 13.24
CA ILE A 150 -4.28 -0.17 13.16
C ILE A 150 -4.86 -0.57 14.53
N TYR A 151 -4.01 -0.92 15.48
CA TYR A 151 -4.41 -1.36 16.83
C TYR A 151 -5.13 -0.28 17.64
N ILE A 152 -4.78 0.99 17.41
CA ILE A 152 -5.37 2.15 18.12
C ILE A 152 -6.31 2.96 17.22
N LEU A 153 -6.67 2.42 16.04
CA LEU A 153 -7.57 3.10 15.12
C LEU A 153 -8.93 3.37 15.80
N PRO A 154 -9.45 4.61 15.75
CA PRO A 154 -10.77 4.94 16.29
C PRO A 154 -11.87 4.04 15.73
N TYR A 155 -12.84 3.69 16.56
CA TYR A 155 -13.90 2.72 16.21
C TYR A 155 -14.61 3.05 14.90
N GLN A 156 -14.97 4.33 14.67
CA GLN A 156 -15.66 4.74 13.45
C GLN A 156 -14.81 4.53 12.19
N LYS A 157 -13.51 4.81 12.27
CA LYS A 157 -12.57 4.57 11.16
C LYS A 157 -12.38 3.06 10.91
N ARG A 158 -12.33 2.27 11.98
CA ARG A 158 -12.27 0.80 11.88
C ARG A 158 -13.53 0.24 11.23
N LEU A 159 -14.71 0.72 11.64
CA LEU A 159 -15.98 0.31 11.06
C LEU A 159 -16.06 0.68 9.57
N ALA A 160 -15.63 1.86 9.19
CA ALA A 160 -15.55 2.27 7.78
C ALA A 160 -14.64 1.33 6.96
N ALA A 161 -13.45 0.96 7.49
CA ALA A 161 -12.55 0.02 6.83
C ALA A 161 -13.16 -1.39 6.68
N ILE A 162 -13.88 -1.88 7.71
CA ILE A 162 -14.60 -3.16 7.66
C ILE A 162 -15.68 -3.13 6.57
N ASN A 163 -16.49 -2.09 6.56
CA ASN A 163 -17.57 -1.95 5.56
C ASN A 163 -17.01 -1.87 4.14
N TYR A 164 -15.89 -1.19 3.96
CA TYR A 164 -15.23 -1.10 2.67
C TYR A 164 -14.71 -2.46 2.19
N LEU A 165 -14.10 -3.26 3.07
CA LEU A 165 -13.70 -4.62 2.77
C LEU A 165 -14.89 -5.49 2.38
N HIS A 166 -16.01 -5.41 3.11
CA HIS A 166 -17.24 -6.14 2.78
C HIS A 166 -17.75 -5.77 1.39
N ASN A 167 -17.84 -4.47 1.08
CA ASN A 167 -18.30 -4.01 -0.23
C ASN A 167 -17.38 -4.50 -1.37
N ALA A 168 -16.05 -4.50 -1.14
CA ALA A 168 -15.09 -5.01 -2.12
C ALA A 168 -15.27 -6.53 -2.34
N PHE A 169 -15.58 -7.30 -1.30
CA PHE A 169 -15.91 -8.73 -1.43
C PHE A 169 -17.21 -8.97 -2.17
N GLU A 170 -18.27 -8.25 -1.86
CA GLU A 170 -19.55 -8.35 -2.56
C GLU A 170 -19.42 -7.99 -4.05
N ALA A 171 -18.56 -7.01 -4.36
CA ALA A 171 -18.21 -6.63 -5.72
C ALA A 171 -17.26 -7.62 -6.42
N GLN A 172 -16.80 -8.67 -5.73
CA GLN A 172 -15.79 -9.63 -6.22
C GLN A 172 -14.45 -8.94 -6.60
N ALA A 173 -14.17 -7.78 -6.03
CA ALA A 173 -12.98 -6.97 -6.28
C ALA A 173 -11.82 -7.31 -5.33
N LEU A 174 -12.05 -8.15 -4.34
CA LEU A 174 -11.03 -8.52 -3.35
C LEU A 174 -10.95 -10.05 -3.21
N ASN A 175 -9.76 -10.57 -3.48
CA ASN A 175 -9.40 -11.97 -3.29
C ASN A 175 -8.04 -12.06 -2.58
N PRO A 176 -7.99 -12.12 -1.24
CA PRO A 176 -6.74 -12.20 -0.50
C PRO A 176 -6.00 -13.48 -0.83
N SER A 177 -4.68 -13.39 -0.93
CA SER A 177 -3.85 -14.56 -1.16
C SER A 177 -3.77 -15.41 0.10
N ILE A 178 -3.96 -16.70 -0.05
CA ILE A 178 -3.75 -17.73 0.97
C ILE A 178 -2.52 -18.53 0.54
N ASP A 179 -1.44 -18.45 1.31
CA ASP A 179 -0.22 -19.20 1.02
C ASP A 179 -0.40 -20.67 1.40
N MET A 180 -0.79 -20.94 2.65
CA MET A 180 -0.93 -22.29 3.16
C MET A 180 -2.03 -22.37 4.23
N ILE A 181 -2.68 -23.54 4.31
CA ILE A 181 -3.65 -23.87 5.36
C ILE A 181 -3.03 -24.93 6.25
N TYR A 182 -2.86 -24.61 7.53
CA TYR A 182 -2.33 -25.50 8.55
C TYR A 182 -3.44 -26.11 9.41
N LYS A 183 -3.22 -27.33 9.89
CA LYS A 183 -4.05 -27.88 10.96
C LYS A 183 -3.72 -27.19 12.28
N LEU A 184 -4.69 -27.10 13.20
CA LEU A 184 -4.45 -26.49 14.51
C LEU A 184 -3.29 -27.16 15.28
N SER A 185 -3.09 -28.46 15.08
CA SER A 185 -1.98 -29.22 15.67
C SER A 185 -0.59 -28.89 15.09
N GLU A 186 -0.54 -28.13 13.99
CA GLU A 186 0.70 -27.72 13.31
C GLU A 186 1.07 -26.26 13.61
N CYS A 187 0.26 -25.57 14.42
CA CYS A 187 0.50 -24.21 14.87
C CYS A 187 1.33 -24.25 16.17
N SER A 188 2.67 -24.30 16.05
CA SER A 188 3.62 -24.29 17.19
C SER A 188 4.65 -23.18 17.03
#